data_acc6633a25eef5087257e768bc8deac5
#
_entry.id   acc6633a25eef5087257e768bc8deac5
#
_cell.length_a   1.000
_cell.length_b   1.000
_cell.length_c   1.000
_cell.angle_alpha   90.00
_cell.angle_beta   90.00
_cell.angle_gamma   90.00
#
_symmetry.space_group_name_H-M   'P 1'
#
loop_
_entity.id
_entity.type
_entity.pdbx_description
1 polymer ?
#
loop_
_entity_poly.entity_id
_entity_poly.type
_entity_poly.pdbx_seq_one_letter_code
_entity_poly.pdbx_strand_id
1 'polypeptide(L)'
;MKRYVLLAGGLVFIALLLVCPAQAFTAKNLDITVQDNTDAVITFDYELSWFENVAVFVRIGDPGTELKKALESNFNKPVQITEAGAGRSQFFVKGFAARQVKDGVTTMKTPALSFSEAETVLKQYWFAPLISPDFSPDVTRVSFPDGYSQTFYNQEQIPGISHILS
;
A
#
# COMPACT_ATOMS: atom_id res chain seq x y z
N MET A 1 23.75 21.24 -44.20
CA MET A 1 23.70 21.70 -42.79
C MET A 1 22.31 21.60 -42.15
N LYS A 2 21.20 21.98 -42.81
CA LYS A 2 19.84 21.94 -42.19
C LYS A 2 19.34 20.52 -41.79
N ARG A 3 19.77 19.45 -42.47
CA ARG A 3 19.34 18.08 -42.15
C ARG A 3 19.95 17.50 -40.86
N TYR A 4 21.19 17.87 -40.54
CA TYR A 4 21.86 17.40 -39.30
C TYR A 4 21.35 18.12 -38.05
N VAL A 5 20.88 19.35 -38.17
CA VAL A 5 20.28 20.12 -37.05
C VAL A 5 18.93 19.50 -36.63
N LEU A 6 18.13 19.04 -37.60
CA LEU A 6 16.86 18.34 -37.32
C LEU A 6 17.06 16.97 -36.66
N LEU A 7 18.08 16.21 -37.07
CA LEU A 7 18.43 14.92 -36.46
C LEU A 7 18.98 15.09 -35.05
N ALA A 8 19.84 16.09 -34.82
CA ALA A 8 20.38 16.40 -33.50
C ALA A 8 19.27 16.89 -32.53
N GLY A 9 18.34 17.73 -33.00
CA GLY A 9 17.19 18.17 -32.19
C GLY A 9 16.25 17.04 -31.79
N GLY A 10 15.99 16.09 -32.71
CA GLY A 10 15.17 14.92 -32.44
C GLY A 10 15.81 13.99 -31.38
N LEU A 11 17.12 13.79 -31.46
CA LEU A 11 17.86 12.92 -30.53
C LEU A 11 17.96 13.52 -29.11
N VAL A 12 18.11 14.83 -29.01
CA VAL A 12 18.06 15.55 -27.72
C VAL A 12 16.68 15.53 -27.10
N PHE A 13 15.61 15.66 -27.92
CA PHE A 13 14.25 15.59 -27.43
C PHE A 13 13.89 14.19 -26.90
N ILE A 14 14.33 13.11 -27.60
CA ILE A 14 14.16 11.74 -27.14
C ILE A 14 14.96 11.48 -25.84
N ALA A 15 16.19 12.00 -25.73
CA ALA A 15 16.99 11.88 -24.52
C ALA A 15 16.38 12.61 -23.30
N LEU A 16 15.70 13.74 -23.52
CA LEU A 16 14.99 14.46 -22.45
C LEU A 16 13.76 13.71 -21.94
N LEU A 17 13.12 12.89 -22.77
CA LEU A 17 11.99 12.04 -22.36
C LEU A 17 12.39 10.85 -21.50
N LEU A 18 13.69 10.47 -21.52
CA LEU A 18 14.23 9.33 -20.76
C LEU A 18 14.67 9.71 -19.32
N VAL A 19 14.57 10.98 -18.92
CA VAL A 19 15.08 11.47 -17.62
C VAL A 19 13.94 11.75 -16.61
N CYS A 20 12.67 11.49 -16.97
CA CYS A 20 11.62 11.49 -15.96
C CYS A 20 11.77 10.22 -15.11
N PRO A 21 12.08 10.32 -13.79
CA PRO A 21 11.92 9.19 -12.91
C PRO A 21 10.43 8.80 -12.97
N ALA A 22 10.14 7.66 -13.55
CA ALA A 22 8.81 7.07 -13.49
C ALA A 22 8.58 6.65 -12.03
N GLN A 23 8.04 7.55 -11.22
CA GLN A 23 7.41 7.16 -9.97
C GLN A 23 6.20 6.33 -10.36
N ALA A 24 6.34 5.05 -10.22
CA ALA A 24 5.39 4.10 -10.77
C ALA A 24 4.16 3.96 -9.87
N PHE A 25 4.35 3.76 -8.59
CA PHE A 25 3.31 3.55 -7.59
C PHE A 25 3.64 4.42 -6.37
N THR A 26 2.68 5.15 -5.88
CA THR A 26 2.84 5.93 -4.65
C THR A 26 1.70 5.59 -3.70
N ALA A 27 2.03 5.00 -2.57
CA ALA A 27 1.11 4.78 -1.47
C ALA A 27 0.79 6.12 -0.80
N LYS A 28 -0.48 6.51 -0.73
CA LYS A 28 -0.90 7.79 -0.13
C LYS A 28 -1.36 7.61 1.29
N ASN A 29 -2.45 6.90 1.49
CA ASN A 29 -3.02 6.70 2.81
C ASN A 29 -3.29 5.22 3.07
N LEU A 30 -3.02 4.80 4.29
CA LEU A 30 -3.45 3.53 4.83
C LEU A 30 -4.26 3.78 6.10
N ASP A 31 -5.58 3.61 6.02
CA ASP A 31 -6.46 3.72 7.16
C ASP A 31 -6.86 2.32 7.65
N ILE A 32 -6.56 2.02 8.90
CA ILE A 32 -6.88 0.77 9.58
C ILE A 32 -7.89 1.07 10.68
N THR A 33 -9.12 0.61 10.51
CA THR A 33 -10.17 0.77 11.51
C THR A 33 -10.42 -0.57 12.20
N VAL A 34 -9.97 -0.70 13.42
CA VAL A 34 -10.20 -1.87 14.28
C VAL A 34 -11.61 -1.80 14.84
N GLN A 35 -12.33 -2.92 14.80
CA GLN A 35 -13.71 -3.06 15.30
C GLN A 35 -13.73 -3.70 16.68
N ASP A 36 -14.87 -3.57 17.40
CA ASP A 36 -15.06 -4.15 18.74
C ASP A 36 -14.85 -5.66 18.79
N ASN A 37 -15.17 -6.36 17.71
CA ASN A 37 -14.99 -7.81 17.56
C ASN A 37 -13.57 -8.23 17.17
N THR A 38 -12.61 -7.30 17.17
CA THR A 38 -11.21 -7.48 16.77
C THR A 38 -10.94 -7.58 15.26
N ASP A 39 -11.98 -7.53 14.44
CA ASP A 39 -11.83 -7.46 12.99
C ASP A 39 -11.32 -6.06 12.59
N ALA A 40 -10.86 -5.90 11.36
CA ALA A 40 -10.48 -4.59 10.84
C ALA A 40 -10.96 -4.38 9.41
N VAL A 41 -11.28 -3.12 9.12
CA VAL A 41 -11.39 -2.61 7.75
C VAL A 41 -10.11 -1.84 7.46
N ILE A 42 -9.43 -2.22 6.38
CA ILE A 42 -8.20 -1.60 5.91
C ILE A 42 -8.50 -0.93 4.58
N THR A 43 -8.36 0.38 4.52
CA THR A 43 -8.51 1.17 3.30
C THR A 43 -7.15 1.68 2.87
N PHE A 44 -6.79 1.42 1.62
CA PHE A 44 -5.52 1.80 1.05
C PHE A 44 -5.76 2.70 -0.17
N ASP A 45 -5.34 3.96 -0.07
CA ASP A 45 -5.37 4.92 -1.16
C ASP A 45 -3.99 5.04 -1.79
N TYR A 46 -3.93 4.99 -3.12
CA TYR A 46 -2.69 5.00 -3.89
C TYR A 46 -2.86 5.71 -5.24
N GLU A 47 -1.75 6.17 -5.77
CA GLU A 47 -1.67 6.71 -7.12
C GLU A 47 -0.89 5.75 -8.01
N LEU A 48 -1.46 5.40 -9.16
CA LEU A 48 -0.81 4.61 -10.20
C LEU A 48 -0.20 5.56 -11.23
N SER A 49 1.04 5.29 -11.64
CA SER A 49 1.63 6.00 -12.76
C SER A 49 0.90 5.70 -14.07
N TRP A 50 1.17 6.51 -15.09
CA TRP A 50 0.63 6.26 -16.42
C TRP A 50 0.91 4.84 -16.93
N PHE A 51 2.11 4.32 -16.68
CA PHE A 51 2.51 2.98 -17.11
C PHE A 51 1.73 1.88 -16.39
N GLU A 52 1.48 2.04 -15.11
CA GLU A 52 0.69 1.10 -14.30
C GLU A 52 -0.78 1.14 -14.67
N ASN A 53 -1.32 2.31 -14.95
CA ASN A 53 -2.68 2.43 -15.51
C ASN A 53 -2.82 1.64 -16.82
N VAL A 54 -1.81 1.68 -17.70
CA VAL A 54 -1.79 0.87 -18.93
C VAL A 54 -1.68 -0.62 -18.62
N ALA A 55 -0.81 -1.02 -17.68
CA ALA A 55 -0.63 -2.43 -17.29
C ALA A 55 -1.90 -3.01 -16.64
N VAL A 56 -2.58 -2.25 -15.79
CA VAL A 56 -3.89 -2.60 -15.22
C VAL A 56 -4.95 -2.71 -16.32
N PHE A 57 -4.95 -1.78 -17.27
CA PHE A 57 -5.89 -1.77 -18.39
C PHE A 57 -5.72 -3.00 -19.29
N VAL A 58 -4.50 -3.46 -19.52
CA VAL A 58 -4.23 -4.71 -20.31
C VAL A 58 -4.32 -5.99 -19.47
N ARG A 59 -4.79 -5.94 -18.23
CA ARG A 59 -4.93 -7.09 -17.32
C ARG A 59 -3.61 -7.80 -17.01
N ILE A 60 -2.50 -7.11 -16.98
CA ILE A 60 -1.20 -7.69 -16.63
C ILE A 60 -1.06 -7.93 -15.12
N GLY A 61 -1.88 -7.21 -14.31
CA GLY A 61 -1.97 -7.42 -12.87
C GLY A 61 -3.22 -6.77 -12.29
N ASP A 62 -3.75 -7.37 -11.24
CA ASP A 62 -4.79 -6.80 -10.38
C ASP A 62 -4.12 -6.34 -9.08
N PRO A 63 -3.92 -5.01 -8.89
CA PRO A 63 -3.27 -4.47 -7.70
C PRO A 63 -3.97 -4.89 -6.40
N GLY A 64 -5.30 -5.01 -6.42
CA GLY A 64 -6.08 -5.46 -5.27
C GLY A 64 -5.74 -6.90 -4.87
N THR A 65 -5.63 -7.81 -5.83
CA THR A 65 -5.26 -9.20 -5.57
C THR A 65 -3.84 -9.33 -5.04
N GLU A 66 -2.88 -8.58 -5.57
CA GLU A 66 -1.49 -8.63 -5.10
C GLU A 66 -1.35 -8.02 -3.71
N LEU A 67 -2.03 -6.91 -3.44
CA LEU A 67 -2.07 -6.31 -2.11
C LEU A 67 -2.76 -7.24 -1.09
N LYS A 68 -3.83 -7.94 -1.49
CA LYS A 68 -4.46 -8.98 -0.67
C LYS A 68 -3.45 -10.05 -0.25
N LYS A 69 -2.68 -10.61 -1.20
CA LYS A 69 -1.67 -11.64 -0.91
C LYS A 69 -0.60 -11.13 0.05
N ALA A 70 -0.13 -9.89 -0.14
CA ALA A 70 0.83 -9.26 0.74
C ALA A 70 0.28 -9.11 2.17
N LEU A 71 -0.98 -8.68 2.31
CA LEU A 71 -1.66 -8.57 3.61
C LEU A 71 -1.87 -9.95 4.26
N GLU A 72 -2.29 -10.96 3.48
CA GLU A 72 -2.46 -12.32 3.97
C GLU A 72 -1.13 -12.91 4.48
N SER A 73 -0.05 -12.67 3.76
CA SER A 73 1.31 -13.10 4.17
C SER A 73 1.75 -12.38 5.45
N ASN A 74 1.57 -11.07 5.53
CA ASN A 74 1.98 -10.28 6.68
C ASN A 74 1.19 -10.61 7.95
N PHE A 75 -0.13 -10.79 7.83
CA PHE A 75 -0.99 -11.07 8.98
C PHE A 75 -1.14 -12.57 9.29
N ASN A 76 -0.73 -13.43 8.38
CA ASN A 76 -1.02 -14.88 8.44
C ASN A 76 -2.51 -15.16 8.69
N LYS A 77 -3.38 -14.40 8.02
CA LYS A 77 -4.84 -14.44 8.16
C LYS A 77 -5.51 -14.22 6.81
N PRO A 78 -6.69 -14.83 6.58
CA PRO A 78 -7.43 -14.59 5.35
C PRO A 78 -7.91 -13.13 5.27
N VAL A 79 -7.72 -12.54 4.09
CA VAL A 79 -8.13 -11.18 3.76
C VAL A 79 -9.22 -11.23 2.68
N GLN A 80 -10.31 -10.50 2.89
CA GLN A 80 -11.38 -10.35 1.89
C GLN A 80 -11.26 -8.97 1.25
N ILE A 81 -11.26 -8.92 -0.08
CA ILE A 81 -11.34 -7.67 -0.83
C ILE A 81 -12.81 -7.24 -0.80
N THR A 82 -13.09 -6.06 -0.28
CA THR A 82 -14.42 -5.45 -0.26
C THR A 82 -14.58 -4.39 -1.34
N GLU A 83 -13.47 -3.73 -1.72
CA GLU A 83 -13.41 -2.79 -2.82
C GLU A 83 -12.06 -2.93 -3.53
N ALA A 84 -12.06 -2.87 -4.87
CA ALA A 84 -10.85 -2.83 -5.68
C ALA A 84 -11.05 -1.82 -6.82
N GLY A 85 -10.24 -0.76 -6.81
CA GLY A 85 -10.30 0.34 -7.77
C GLY A 85 -8.91 0.80 -8.19
N ALA A 86 -8.85 1.70 -9.18
CA ALA A 86 -7.58 2.19 -9.73
C ALA A 86 -6.79 3.11 -8.77
N GLY A 87 -7.39 3.60 -7.70
CA GLY A 87 -6.73 4.49 -6.74
C GLY A 87 -7.11 4.20 -5.29
N ARG A 88 -7.96 3.19 -5.08
CA ARG A 88 -8.40 2.76 -3.75
C ARG A 88 -8.68 1.27 -3.74
N SER A 89 -8.25 0.62 -2.67
CA SER A 89 -8.66 -0.75 -2.35
C SER A 89 -9.06 -0.84 -0.89
N GLN A 90 -10.10 -1.65 -0.60
CA GLN A 90 -10.54 -1.89 0.76
C GLN A 90 -10.55 -3.38 1.07
N PHE A 91 -10.11 -3.71 2.25
CA PHE A 91 -9.95 -5.09 2.72
C PHE A 91 -10.61 -5.26 4.08
N PHE A 92 -11.21 -6.42 4.29
CA PHE A 92 -11.69 -6.86 5.58
C PHE A 92 -10.81 -8.00 6.10
N VAL A 93 -10.31 -7.85 7.32
CA VAL A 93 -9.43 -8.82 7.98
C VAL A 93 -10.07 -9.28 9.28
N LYS A 94 -10.47 -10.56 9.30
CA LYS A 94 -11.08 -11.15 10.50
C LYS A 94 -10.04 -11.40 11.59
N GLY A 95 -10.35 -10.98 12.83
CA GLY A 95 -9.47 -11.17 13.97
C GLY A 95 -8.12 -10.46 13.80
N PHE A 96 -8.12 -9.29 13.20
CA PHE A 96 -6.92 -8.48 12.95
C PHE A 96 -6.18 -8.16 14.25
N ALA A 97 -6.89 -7.65 15.27
CA ALA A 97 -6.34 -7.34 16.57
C ALA A 97 -6.47 -8.50 17.57
N ALA A 98 -5.61 -8.53 18.56
CA ALA A 98 -5.77 -9.37 19.75
C ALA A 98 -6.46 -8.57 20.84
N ARG A 99 -7.45 -9.18 21.53
CA ARG A 99 -8.13 -8.59 22.69
C ARG A 99 -7.77 -9.37 23.94
N GLN A 100 -7.39 -8.65 24.99
CA GLN A 100 -7.12 -9.20 26.31
C GLN A 100 -7.94 -8.46 27.35
N VAL A 101 -8.58 -9.19 28.26
CA VAL A 101 -9.28 -8.62 29.41
C VAL A 101 -8.56 -9.09 30.65
N LYS A 102 -8.07 -8.15 31.48
CA LYS A 102 -7.41 -8.42 32.74
C LYS A 102 -7.88 -7.40 33.78
N ASP A 103 -8.30 -7.89 34.93
CA ASP A 103 -8.76 -7.07 36.07
C ASP A 103 -9.84 -6.02 35.68
N GLY A 104 -10.74 -6.40 34.76
CA GLY A 104 -11.78 -5.51 34.23
C GLY A 104 -11.31 -4.52 33.15
N VAL A 105 -10.01 -4.48 32.86
CA VAL A 105 -9.42 -3.62 31.82
C VAL A 105 -9.34 -4.39 30.51
N THR A 106 -9.89 -3.82 29.45
CA THR A 106 -9.80 -4.37 28.10
C THR A 106 -8.66 -3.71 27.34
N THR A 107 -7.71 -4.52 26.86
CA THR A 107 -6.62 -4.05 26.00
C THR A 107 -6.75 -4.67 24.63
N MET A 108 -6.64 -3.86 23.57
CA MET A 108 -6.50 -4.31 22.21
C MET A 108 -5.08 -4.10 21.70
N LYS A 109 -4.57 -5.08 20.94
CA LYS A 109 -3.24 -5.02 20.34
C LYS A 109 -3.30 -5.34 18.86
N THR A 110 -2.80 -4.43 18.02
CA THR A 110 -2.65 -4.65 16.59
C THR A 110 -1.34 -5.38 16.27
N PRO A 111 -1.24 -6.13 15.16
CA PRO A 111 0.04 -6.60 14.66
C PRO A 111 0.92 -5.42 14.22
N ALA A 112 2.23 -5.67 14.08
CA ALA A 112 3.11 -4.78 13.35
C ALA A 112 2.89 -4.95 11.86
N LEU A 113 3.19 -3.91 11.05
CA LEU A 113 3.12 -3.92 9.60
C LEU A 113 4.49 -3.64 9.01
N SER A 114 4.85 -4.34 7.94
CA SER A 114 6.06 -4.11 7.17
C SER A 114 5.72 -3.99 5.69
N PHE A 115 6.01 -2.83 5.09
CA PHE A 115 5.77 -2.59 3.67
C PHE A 115 6.91 -3.10 2.79
N SER A 116 8.10 -3.32 3.35
CA SER A 116 9.26 -3.86 2.62
C SER A 116 9.04 -5.29 2.09
N GLU A 117 8.15 -6.07 2.72
CA GLU A 117 7.79 -7.39 2.22
C GLU A 117 7.01 -7.31 0.90
N ALA A 118 6.12 -6.33 0.76
CA ALA A 118 5.37 -6.07 -0.48
C ALA A 118 6.33 -5.74 -1.64
N GLU A 119 7.36 -4.94 -1.40
CA GLU A 119 8.40 -4.65 -2.39
C GLU A 119 9.16 -5.90 -2.81
N THR A 120 9.46 -6.78 -1.87
CA THR A 120 10.17 -8.04 -2.14
C THR A 120 9.34 -8.96 -3.03
N VAL A 121 8.04 -9.05 -2.79
CA VAL A 121 7.12 -9.82 -3.64
C VAL A 121 7.08 -9.22 -5.04
N LEU A 122 6.98 -7.90 -5.15
CA LEU A 122 6.92 -7.23 -6.46
C LEU A 122 8.18 -7.42 -7.29
N LYS A 123 9.37 -7.45 -6.67
CA LYS A 123 10.66 -7.70 -7.36
C LYS A 123 10.71 -9.03 -8.11
N GLN A 124 9.80 -9.95 -7.84
CA GLN A 124 9.71 -11.24 -8.54
C GLN A 124 9.01 -11.15 -9.91
N TYR A 125 8.33 -10.05 -10.20
CA TYR A 125 7.65 -9.86 -11.48
C TYR A 125 8.57 -9.31 -12.55
N TRP A 126 8.34 -9.75 -13.81
CA TRP A 126 9.16 -9.37 -14.96
C TRP A 126 9.20 -7.85 -15.24
N PHE A 127 8.16 -7.12 -14.82
CA PHE A 127 8.06 -5.67 -14.97
C PHE A 127 8.69 -4.87 -13.82
N ALA A 128 9.10 -5.53 -12.74
CA ALA A 128 9.69 -4.87 -11.58
C ALA A 128 10.87 -3.94 -11.89
N PRO A 129 11.78 -4.25 -12.84
CA PRO A 129 12.83 -3.33 -13.22
C PRO A 129 12.37 -2.05 -13.91
N LEU A 130 11.11 -2.03 -14.39
CA LEU A 130 10.51 -0.87 -15.09
C LEU A 130 9.81 0.09 -14.14
N ILE A 131 9.61 -0.31 -12.89
CA ILE A 131 8.91 0.46 -11.87
C ILE A 131 9.75 0.56 -10.60
N SER A 132 9.62 1.68 -9.91
CA SER A 132 10.23 1.89 -8.58
C SER A 132 9.10 2.13 -7.59
N PRO A 133 8.38 1.08 -7.14
CA PRO A 133 7.24 1.24 -6.26
C PRO A 133 7.71 1.66 -4.86
N ASP A 134 7.00 2.61 -4.29
CA ASP A 134 7.08 2.94 -2.86
C ASP A 134 5.76 2.52 -2.22
N PHE A 135 5.81 1.45 -1.43
CA PHE A 135 4.65 0.95 -0.70
C PHE A 135 4.48 1.57 0.69
N SER A 136 5.43 2.43 1.10
CA SER A 136 5.32 3.13 2.38
C SER A 136 4.30 4.25 2.25
N PRO A 137 3.15 4.19 2.92
CA PRO A 137 2.16 5.25 2.82
C PRO A 137 2.69 6.58 3.35
N ASP A 138 2.34 7.68 2.68
CA ASP A 138 2.60 9.03 3.20
C ASP A 138 2.01 9.16 4.61
N VAL A 139 0.82 8.58 4.81
CA VAL A 139 0.12 8.57 6.10
C VAL A 139 -0.46 7.19 6.38
N THR A 140 -0.14 6.62 7.55
CA THR A 140 -0.83 5.45 8.11
C THR A 140 -1.58 5.85 9.36
N ARG A 141 -2.88 5.59 9.42
CA ARG A 141 -3.72 5.83 10.60
C ARG A 141 -4.31 4.52 11.10
N VAL A 142 -4.18 4.28 12.39
CA VAL A 142 -4.79 3.14 13.07
C VAL A 142 -5.78 3.67 14.09
N SER A 143 -7.06 3.30 13.94
CA SER A 143 -8.17 3.74 14.80
C SER A 143 -8.76 2.56 15.56
N PHE A 144 -9.09 2.80 16.83
CA PHE A 144 -9.70 1.83 17.75
C PHE A 144 -11.17 2.13 17.99
N PRO A 145 -11.96 1.17 18.49
CA PRO A 145 -13.42 1.32 18.62
C PRO A 145 -13.86 2.47 19.55
N ASP A 146 -13.06 2.82 20.54
CA ASP A 146 -13.33 3.92 21.48
C ASP A 146 -13.00 5.31 20.96
N GLY A 147 -12.59 5.41 19.66
CA GLY A 147 -12.23 6.66 19.00
C GLY A 147 -10.76 7.05 19.14
N TYR A 148 -9.95 6.31 19.91
CA TYR A 148 -8.50 6.53 19.93
C TYR A 148 -7.91 6.24 18.56
N SER A 149 -6.97 7.05 18.11
CA SER A 149 -6.22 6.82 16.87
C SER A 149 -4.76 7.21 17.01
N GLN A 150 -3.90 6.50 16.29
CA GLN A 150 -2.49 6.81 16.16
C GLN A 150 -2.13 6.96 14.68
N THR A 151 -1.38 8.02 14.36
CA THR A 151 -0.98 8.33 12.99
C THR A 151 0.53 8.27 12.85
N PHE A 152 0.99 7.69 11.75
CA PHE A 152 2.39 7.57 11.39
C PHE A 152 2.59 8.22 10.01
N TYR A 153 3.72 8.84 9.78
CA TYR A 153 4.04 9.53 8.53
C TYR A 153 5.31 8.96 7.93
N ASN A 154 5.26 8.59 6.65
CA ASN A 154 6.40 8.09 5.87
C ASN A 154 7.17 6.96 6.58
N GLN A 155 6.45 5.98 7.14
CA GLN A 155 7.05 4.86 7.85
C GLN A 155 7.00 3.58 7.02
N GLU A 156 8.14 2.95 6.79
CA GLU A 156 8.23 1.62 6.14
C GLU A 156 7.72 0.50 7.06
N GLN A 157 7.69 0.76 8.36
CA GLN A 157 7.25 -0.20 9.37
C GLN A 157 6.40 0.50 10.41
N ILE A 158 5.24 -0.06 10.69
CA ILE A 158 4.35 0.41 11.76
C ILE A 158 4.45 -0.60 12.91
N PRO A 159 4.82 -0.16 14.12
CA PRO A 159 4.86 -1.05 15.28
C PRO A 159 3.47 -1.52 15.67
N GLY A 160 3.37 -2.69 16.29
CA GLY A 160 2.12 -3.13 16.91
C GLY A 160 1.72 -2.16 18.02
N ILE A 161 0.48 -1.68 17.97
CA ILE A 161 -0.08 -0.73 18.94
C ILE A 161 -0.82 -1.51 20.01
N SER A 162 -0.54 -1.22 21.28
CA SER A 162 -1.30 -1.73 22.44
C SER A 162 -2.07 -0.58 23.06
N HIS A 163 -3.41 -0.65 23.06
CA HIS A 163 -4.29 0.39 23.55
C HIS A 163 -5.31 -0.18 24.53
N ILE A 164 -5.54 0.54 25.65
CA ILE A 164 -6.56 0.24 26.65
C ILE A 164 -7.84 0.93 26.22
N LEU A 165 -8.89 0.14 25.99
CA LEU A 165 -10.20 0.69 25.63
C LEU A 165 -10.82 1.40 26.83
N SER A 166 -11.28 2.62 26.63
CA SER A 166 -11.95 3.44 27.61
C SER A 166 -13.50 3.35 27.53
#